data_3c6581c4e480d21569bf00e61cf79a8e
#
_entry.id   3c6581c4e480d21569bf00e61cf79a8e
#
_cell.length_a   1.000
_cell.length_b   1.000
_cell.length_c   1.000
_cell.angle_alpha   90.00
_cell.angle_beta   90.00
_cell.angle_gamma   90.00
#
_symmetry.space_group_name_H-M   'P 1'
#
loop_
_entity.id
_entity.type
_entity.pdbx_description
1 polymer ?
#
loop_
_entity_poly.entity_id
_entity_poly.type
_entity_poly.pdbx_seq_one_letter_code
_entity_poly.pdbx_strand_id
1 'polypeptide(L)'
;MLNKKKFFPLTYSSWDNQEVKAINQIVKSGQLTYSDQVKKFERKFANRMQMKYGIMVNSGSSANLLSIAALFYKKKNPLKKGDEVIVPAISWATTYHPLQQFNLKLKIIDVQFDTVNIDTKKLIAAITPKTKLIIAVNILGNPCDLFESRKICKQKNIYLMEDNCESLGAKIKNKLCGTFGIVNTYSFFYSHHISTIEGGMILTNDLEIKEIITSLRSHGWTRDAINKKILTKNYQKFENYQFVLPGYNLRPTEINAAVGLIQLKKLNNFIKIRRKNFNLYQKIFKNNKIFTIQKENGKSSAFSFIFIFKKEYLPIKDKIFKKLNEYNIQYRLITGGCFTKHEVKKYFNYSIYKNLNNANYIHENGFFLGNAAIDLKNQLINFNKAIIEFY
;
A
#
# COMPACT_ATOMS: atom_id res chain seq x y z
N MET A 1 -23.75 26.66 -8.42
CA MET A 1 -23.07 26.39 -7.13
C MET A 1 -23.44 24.99 -6.68
N LEU A 2 -22.51 24.03 -6.70
CA LEU A 2 -22.73 22.68 -6.22
C LEU A 2 -23.09 22.72 -4.73
N ASN A 3 -24.20 22.11 -4.40
CA ASN A 3 -24.71 22.07 -3.02
C ASN A 3 -23.73 21.30 -2.13
N LYS A 4 -22.77 22.01 -1.51
CA LYS A 4 -21.66 21.45 -0.70
C LYS A 4 -22.10 20.46 0.40
N LYS A 5 -23.37 20.46 0.79
CA LYS A 5 -23.94 19.57 1.83
C LYS A 5 -24.17 18.12 1.36
N LYS A 6 -24.23 17.85 0.05
CA LYS A 6 -24.49 16.49 -0.50
C LYS A 6 -23.27 15.83 -1.11
N PHE A 7 -22.14 16.50 -1.22
CA PHE A 7 -20.94 15.98 -1.87
C PHE A 7 -20.18 14.98 -0.98
N PHE A 8 -19.93 13.79 -1.52
CA PHE A 8 -19.10 12.76 -0.88
C PHE A 8 -17.88 12.47 -1.78
N PRO A 9 -16.78 13.20 -1.62
CA PRO A 9 -15.59 12.98 -2.45
C PRO A 9 -14.80 11.75 -2.00
N LEU A 10 -13.98 11.22 -2.91
CA LEU A 10 -13.07 10.11 -2.62
C LEU A 10 -11.97 10.48 -1.63
N THR A 11 -11.56 11.75 -1.62
CA THR A 11 -10.48 12.22 -0.74
C THR A 11 -10.69 13.67 -0.31
N TYR A 12 -10.08 14.02 0.81
CA TYR A 12 -9.98 15.37 1.33
C TYR A 12 -8.53 15.68 1.69
N SER A 13 -8.13 16.93 1.56
CA SER A 13 -6.82 17.37 2.03
C SER A 13 -6.70 17.16 3.54
N SER A 14 -5.60 16.56 3.97
CA SER A 14 -5.20 16.43 5.37
C SER A 14 -4.30 17.58 5.85
N TRP A 15 -4.06 18.57 4.98
CA TRP A 15 -3.15 19.68 5.20
C TRP A 15 -3.85 20.85 5.88
N ASP A 16 -3.07 21.58 6.68
CA ASP A 16 -3.38 22.91 7.19
C ASP A 16 -2.17 23.86 6.99
N ASN A 17 -2.17 24.99 7.66
CA ASN A 17 -1.08 25.98 7.54
C ASN A 17 0.29 25.48 8.02
N GLN A 18 0.37 24.35 8.74
CA GLN A 18 1.66 23.83 9.21
C GLN A 18 2.46 23.21 8.06
N GLU A 19 1.81 22.51 7.14
CA GLU A 19 2.45 21.95 5.94
C GLU A 19 2.96 23.08 5.02
N VAL A 20 2.14 24.11 4.81
CA VAL A 20 2.51 25.29 4.00
C VAL A 20 3.73 26.02 4.62
N LYS A 21 3.73 26.21 5.94
CA LYS A 21 4.88 26.81 6.64
C LYS A 21 6.14 25.97 6.50
N ALA A 22 6.03 24.64 6.61
CA ALA A 22 7.15 23.73 6.45
C ALA A 22 7.76 23.81 5.03
N ILE A 23 6.91 23.84 4.00
CA ILE A 23 7.35 24.02 2.61
C ILE A 23 8.10 25.35 2.45
N ASN A 24 7.54 26.46 2.92
CA ASN A 24 8.14 27.78 2.81
C ASN A 24 9.51 27.85 3.51
N GLN A 25 9.69 27.15 4.63
CA GLN A 25 10.99 27.07 5.32
C GLN A 25 12.03 26.34 4.45
N ILE A 26 11.65 25.24 3.80
CA ILE A 26 12.55 24.50 2.89
C ILE A 26 12.92 25.35 1.68
N VAL A 27 11.94 26.00 1.04
CA VAL A 27 12.21 26.88 -0.12
C VAL A 27 13.18 28.01 0.27
N LYS A 28 12.97 28.66 1.41
CA LYS A 28 13.86 29.73 1.89
C LYS A 28 15.28 29.23 2.23
N SER A 29 15.43 27.97 2.64
CA SER A 29 16.75 27.40 2.96
C SER A 29 17.60 27.08 1.73
N GLY A 30 17.00 26.96 0.53
CA GLY A 30 17.65 26.51 -0.69
C GLY A 30 18.02 25.02 -0.71
N GLN A 31 17.81 24.28 0.38
CA GLN A 31 18.10 22.84 0.49
C GLN A 31 16.90 22.03 -0.03
N LEU A 32 16.78 21.85 -1.36
CA LEU A 32 15.57 21.28 -1.97
C LEU A 32 15.64 19.76 -2.19
N THR A 33 16.85 19.25 -2.43
CA THR A 33 17.06 17.82 -2.70
C THR A 33 17.35 17.03 -1.42
N TYR A 34 17.60 15.73 -1.52
CA TYR A 34 17.83 14.81 -0.41
C TYR A 34 18.87 15.35 0.60
N SER A 35 18.45 15.63 1.82
CA SER A 35 19.27 16.12 2.92
C SER A 35 18.68 15.74 4.29
N ASP A 36 18.69 16.66 5.25
CA ASP A 36 18.43 16.39 6.67
C ASP A 36 16.96 16.12 7.02
N GLN A 37 16.00 16.78 6.34
CA GLN A 37 14.58 16.50 6.61
C GLN A 37 14.22 15.08 6.16
N VAL A 38 14.76 14.60 5.04
CA VAL A 38 14.57 13.23 4.59
C VAL A 38 15.13 12.26 5.62
N LYS A 39 16.39 12.41 6.05
CA LYS A 39 17.01 11.55 7.08
C LYS A 39 16.21 11.57 8.40
N LYS A 40 15.71 12.74 8.79
CA LYS A 40 14.89 12.91 10.01
C LYS A 40 13.54 12.23 9.87
N PHE A 41 12.88 12.32 8.71
CA PHE A 41 11.61 11.66 8.46
C PHE A 41 11.78 10.14 8.41
N GLU A 42 12.79 9.63 7.69
CA GLU A 42 13.15 8.20 7.65
C GLU A 42 13.29 7.62 9.05
N ARG A 43 14.10 8.25 9.91
CA ARG A 43 14.32 7.83 11.30
C ARG A 43 13.04 7.88 12.13
N LYS A 44 12.28 8.99 12.07
CA LYS A 44 11.04 9.13 12.86
C LYS A 44 9.96 8.16 12.42
N PHE A 45 9.82 7.92 11.10
CA PHE A 45 8.86 6.98 10.58
C PHE A 45 9.22 5.54 10.97
N ALA A 46 10.48 5.13 10.81
CA ALA A 46 10.96 3.82 11.23
C ALA A 46 10.72 3.58 12.73
N ASN A 47 11.10 4.53 13.59
CA ASN A 47 10.86 4.46 15.05
C ASN A 47 9.35 4.34 15.37
N ARG A 48 8.51 5.13 14.71
CA ARG A 48 7.05 5.07 14.85
C ARG A 48 6.50 3.68 14.53
N MET A 49 7.08 3.04 13.52
CA MET A 49 6.69 1.70 13.06
C MET A 49 7.45 0.57 13.77
N GLN A 50 8.28 0.88 14.77
CA GLN A 50 9.09 -0.11 15.52
C GLN A 50 10.04 -0.93 14.61
N MET A 51 10.58 -0.28 13.58
CA MET A 51 11.53 -0.86 12.63
C MET A 51 12.89 -0.15 12.74
N LYS A 52 13.98 -0.87 12.39
CA LYS A 52 15.35 -0.32 12.49
C LYS A 52 15.64 0.73 11.42
N TYR A 53 15.22 0.48 10.18
CA TYR A 53 15.58 1.32 9.04
C TYR A 53 14.37 1.71 8.24
N GLY A 54 14.33 3.00 7.87
CA GLY A 54 13.39 3.57 6.91
C GLY A 54 14.15 4.23 5.77
N ILE A 55 13.74 3.98 4.54
CA ILE A 55 14.31 4.59 3.35
C ILE A 55 13.17 5.25 2.56
N MET A 56 13.18 6.58 2.53
CA MET A 56 12.18 7.35 1.80
C MET A 56 12.49 7.35 0.30
N VAL A 57 11.43 7.26 -0.50
CA VAL A 57 11.46 7.30 -1.97
C VAL A 57 10.36 8.23 -2.49
N ASN A 58 10.39 8.51 -3.80
CA ASN A 58 9.46 9.47 -4.42
C ASN A 58 8.02 8.96 -4.59
N SER A 59 7.74 7.67 -4.38
CA SER A 59 6.38 7.12 -4.42
C SER A 59 6.29 5.72 -3.78
N GLY A 60 5.07 5.27 -3.44
CA GLY A 60 4.83 3.88 -3.03
C GLY A 60 5.16 2.88 -4.13
N SER A 61 4.96 3.23 -5.39
CA SER A 61 5.36 2.42 -6.55
C SER A 61 6.86 2.18 -6.60
N SER A 62 7.65 3.23 -6.36
CA SER A 62 9.10 3.15 -6.25
C SER A 62 9.54 2.33 -5.03
N ALA A 63 8.78 2.38 -3.94
CA ALA A 63 9.03 1.55 -2.77
C ALA A 63 8.87 0.06 -3.11
N ASN A 64 7.83 -0.32 -3.82
CA ASN A 64 7.64 -1.70 -4.30
C ASN A 64 8.76 -2.12 -5.26
N LEU A 65 9.12 -1.26 -6.23
CA LEU A 65 10.19 -1.54 -7.19
C LEU A 65 11.52 -1.80 -6.49
N LEU A 66 11.96 -0.90 -5.61
CA LEU A 66 13.24 -1.04 -4.92
C LEU A 66 13.26 -2.19 -3.93
N SER A 67 12.12 -2.56 -3.34
CA SER A 67 12.01 -3.73 -2.47
C SER A 67 12.28 -5.03 -3.23
N ILE A 68 11.71 -5.18 -4.42
CA ILE A 68 11.97 -6.34 -5.29
C ILE A 68 13.41 -6.32 -5.78
N ALA A 69 13.89 -5.18 -6.30
CA ALA A 69 15.27 -5.02 -6.74
C ALA A 69 16.30 -5.40 -5.65
N ALA A 70 16.07 -4.96 -4.42
CA ALA A 70 16.97 -5.25 -3.31
C ALA A 70 17.09 -6.77 -3.03
N LEU A 71 15.98 -7.50 -3.15
CA LEU A 71 16.00 -8.95 -2.96
C LEU A 71 16.80 -9.69 -4.05
N PHE A 72 16.95 -9.11 -5.25
CA PHE A 72 17.84 -9.65 -6.30
C PHE A 72 19.32 -9.43 -6.00
N TYR A 73 19.67 -8.35 -5.32
CA TYR A 73 21.07 -7.99 -5.06
C TYR A 73 21.57 -8.42 -3.68
N LYS A 74 20.77 -9.18 -2.91
CA LYS A 74 21.25 -9.80 -1.67
C LYS A 74 22.36 -10.79 -1.92
N LYS A 75 23.34 -10.84 -1.00
CA LYS A 75 24.45 -11.81 -1.07
C LYS A 75 23.98 -13.24 -0.78
N LYS A 76 23.06 -13.39 0.19
CA LYS A 76 22.49 -14.70 0.56
C LYS A 76 21.08 -14.84 0.05
N ASN A 77 20.81 -15.96 -0.63
CA ASN A 77 19.49 -16.32 -1.18
C ASN A 77 18.87 -15.20 -2.05
N PRO A 78 19.59 -14.60 -3.01
CA PRO A 78 19.00 -13.60 -3.89
C PRO A 78 17.84 -14.19 -4.68
N LEU A 79 16.85 -13.36 -5.00
CA LEU A 79 15.86 -13.72 -6.02
C LEU A 79 16.55 -13.85 -7.37
N LYS A 80 16.01 -14.72 -8.22
CA LYS A 80 16.51 -14.99 -9.58
C LYS A 80 15.38 -14.85 -10.60
N LYS A 81 15.72 -14.55 -11.84
CA LYS A 81 14.79 -14.61 -12.96
C LYS A 81 14.09 -15.96 -13.01
N GLY A 82 12.77 -15.96 -13.14
CA GLY A 82 11.95 -17.18 -13.15
C GLY A 82 11.53 -17.72 -11.78
N ASP A 83 12.02 -17.13 -10.68
CA ASP A 83 11.50 -17.46 -9.34
C ASP A 83 10.01 -17.16 -9.25
N GLU A 84 9.28 -18.01 -8.53
CA GLU A 84 7.84 -17.87 -8.35
C GLU A 84 7.52 -16.94 -7.18
N VAL A 85 6.61 -16.00 -7.43
CA VAL A 85 6.10 -15.06 -6.42
C VAL A 85 4.60 -15.23 -6.27
N ILE A 86 4.12 -15.50 -5.06
CA ILE A 86 2.69 -15.55 -4.76
C ILE A 86 2.18 -14.14 -4.48
N VAL A 87 1.08 -13.77 -5.18
CA VAL A 87 0.43 -12.46 -5.08
C VAL A 87 -1.10 -12.60 -4.99
N PRO A 88 -1.83 -11.68 -4.32
CA PRO A 88 -3.29 -11.65 -4.38
C PRO A 88 -3.77 -11.29 -5.78
N ALA A 89 -4.95 -11.73 -6.17
CA ALA A 89 -5.57 -11.38 -7.45
C ALA A 89 -6.07 -9.94 -7.50
N ILE A 90 -6.36 -9.32 -6.35
CA ILE A 90 -6.79 -7.92 -6.23
C ILE A 90 -5.69 -7.13 -5.53
N SER A 91 -5.14 -6.14 -6.22
CA SER A 91 -4.22 -5.15 -5.68
C SER A 91 -4.09 -3.96 -6.64
N TRP A 92 -3.30 -2.97 -6.24
CA TRP A 92 -2.89 -1.91 -7.13
C TRP A 92 -1.83 -2.40 -8.13
N ALA A 93 -1.83 -1.86 -9.35
CA ALA A 93 -0.97 -2.32 -10.44
C ALA A 93 0.52 -2.40 -10.08
N THR A 94 1.03 -1.45 -9.30
CA THR A 94 2.45 -1.39 -8.95
C THR A 94 2.89 -2.39 -7.87
N THR A 95 1.99 -3.20 -7.33
CA THR A 95 2.34 -4.43 -6.60
C THR A 95 2.88 -5.49 -7.56
N TYR A 96 2.40 -5.55 -8.81
CA TYR A 96 2.77 -6.56 -9.80
C TYR A 96 3.88 -6.12 -10.76
N HIS A 97 3.90 -4.84 -11.17
CA HIS A 97 4.80 -4.34 -12.23
C HIS A 97 6.28 -4.64 -11.98
N PRO A 98 6.84 -4.46 -10.77
CA PRO A 98 8.23 -4.83 -10.50
C PRO A 98 8.54 -6.31 -10.75
N LEU A 99 7.57 -7.19 -10.54
CA LEU A 99 7.77 -8.63 -10.73
C LEU A 99 8.00 -8.97 -12.21
N GLN A 100 7.27 -8.30 -13.11
CA GLN A 100 7.50 -8.43 -14.54
C GLN A 100 8.85 -7.84 -14.95
N GLN A 101 9.20 -6.65 -14.45
CA GLN A 101 10.47 -5.97 -14.77
C GLN A 101 11.69 -6.80 -14.37
N PHE A 102 11.58 -7.61 -13.31
CA PHE A 102 12.62 -8.54 -12.86
C PHE A 102 12.44 -9.96 -13.38
N ASN A 103 11.53 -10.17 -14.34
CA ASN A 103 11.32 -11.48 -14.98
C ASN A 103 10.93 -12.59 -13.98
N LEU A 104 10.18 -12.25 -12.94
CA LEU A 104 9.64 -13.20 -11.98
C LEU A 104 8.34 -13.82 -12.50
N LYS A 105 8.03 -15.03 -12.04
CA LYS A 105 6.80 -15.73 -12.38
C LYS A 105 5.74 -15.48 -11.30
N LEU A 106 4.64 -14.83 -11.65
CA LEU A 106 3.55 -14.59 -10.72
C LEU A 106 2.69 -15.85 -10.55
N LYS A 107 2.40 -16.21 -9.31
CA LYS A 107 1.32 -17.16 -8.98
C LYS A 107 0.20 -16.40 -8.30
N ILE A 108 -0.90 -16.22 -9.02
CA ILE A 108 -2.04 -15.41 -8.59
C ILE A 108 -2.99 -16.25 -7.76
N ILE A 109 -3.29 -15.77 -6.55
CA ILE A 109 -4.20 -16.41 -5.60
C ILE A 109 -5.46 -15.58 -5.47
N ASP A 110 -6.62 -16.28 -5.44
CA ASP A 110 -7.90 -15.63 -5.18
C ASP A 110 -7.94 -14.95 -3.81
N VAL A 111 -8.87 -14.03 -3.64
CA VAL A 111 -9.11 -13.34 -2.37
C VAL A 111 -10.29 -13.96 -1.62
N GLN A 112 -10.34 -13.76 -0.31
CA GLN A 112 -11.52 -14.03 0.49
C GLN A 112 -12.59 -12.99 0.15
N PHE A 113 -13.83 -13.44 -0.05
CA PHE A 113 -14.91 -12.57 -0.47
C PHE A 113 -15.25 -11.49 0.59
N ASP A 114 -15.22 -11.85 1.85
CA ASP A 114 -15.63 -11.01 2.97
C ASP A 114 -14.54 -10.00 3.39
N THR A 115 -13.26 -10.37 3.33
CA THR A 115 -12.14 -9.50 3.74
C THR A 115 -11.48 -8.77 2.57
N VAL A 116 -11.67 -9.27 1.33
CA VAL A 116 -10.98 -8.84 0.10
C VAL A 116 -9.46 -9.07 0.13
N ASN A 117 -8.93 -9.66 1.19
CA ASN A 117 -7.53 -10.01 1.32
C ASN A 117 -7.22 -11.36 0.68
N ILE A 118 -5.94 -11.63 0.41
CA ILE A 118 -5.49 -12.92 -0.12
C ILE A 118 -6.03 -14.08 0.72
N ASP A 119 -6.53 -15.13 0.06
CA ASP A 119 -6.98 -16.34 0.74
C ASP A 119 -5.78 -17.13 1.26
N THR A 120 -5.51 -17.02 2.57
CA THR A 120 -4.35 -17.62 3.21
C THR A 120 -4.34 -19.14 3.12
N LYS A 121 -5.50 -19.81 3.10
CA LYS A 121 -5.57 -21.27 2.90
C LYS A 121 -5.14 -21.65 1.49
N LYS A 122 -5.64 -20.94 0.47
CA LYS A 122 -5.21 -21.13 -0.92
C LYS A 122 -3.74 -20.78 -1.11
N LEU A 123 -3.24 -19.69 -0.46
CA LEU A 123 -1.85 -19.30 -0.48
C LEU A 123 -0.94 -20.44 0.01
N ILE A 124 -1.21 -21.02 1.18
CA ILE A 124 -0.40 -22.10 1.76
C ILE A 124 -0.39 -23.32 0.85
N ALA A 125 -1.55 -23.70 0.31
CA ALA A 125 -1.67 -24.85 -0.59
C ALA A 125 -1.01 -24.62 -1.97
N ALA A 126 -0.78 -23.38 -2.36
CA ALA A 126 -0.15 -23.01 -3.64
C ALA A 126 1.38 -22.99 -3.60
N ILE A 127 2.01 -23.08 -2.43
CA ILE A 127 3.46 -23.02 -2.28
C ILE A 127 4.11 -24.21 -2.95
N THR A 128 5.15 -23.95 -3.76
CA THR A 128 5.99 -24.97 -4.40
C THR A 128 7.46 -24.73 -4.05
N PRO A 129 8.37 -25.67 -4.38
CA PRO A 129 9.82 -25.46 -4.21
C PRO A 129 10.37 -24.23 -4.98
N LYS A 130 9.66 -23.79 -6.03
CA LYS A 130 10.01 -22.60 -6.82
C LYS A 130 9.54 -21.29 -6.18
N THR A 131 8.65 -21.33 -5.21
CA THR A 131 8.16 -20.14 -4.51
C THR A 131 9.26 -19.53 -3.66
N LYS A 132 9.65 -18.28 -3.92
CA LYS A 132 10.72 -17.57 -3.22
C LYS A 132 10.26 -16.32 -2.51
N LEU A 133 9.10 -15.75 -2.89
CA LEU A 133 8.54 -14.56 -2.32
C LEU A 133 7.01 -14.68 -2.21
N ILE A 134 6.46 -14.16 -1.13
CA ILE A 134 5.02 -13.90 -0.96
C ILE A 134 4.85 -12.40 -0.73
N ILE A 135 3.96 -11.76 -1.49
CA ILE A 135 3.56 -10.37 -1.26
C ILE A 135 2.19 -10.36 -0.59
N ALA A 136 2.18 -9.92 0.66
CA ALA A 136 0.98 -9.71 1.44
C ALA A 136 0.54 -8.25 1.29
N VAL A 137 -0.66 -8.02 0.77
CA VAL A 137 -1.25 -6.69 0.63
C VAL A 137 -2.35 -6.54 1.67
N ASN A 138 -2.26 -5.50 2.50
CA ASN A 138 -3.30 -5.17 3.49
C ASN A 138 -4.33 -4.24 2.83
N ILE A 139 -5.22 -4.84 2.04
CA ILE A 139 -6.14 -4.17 1.12
C ILE A 139 -7.04 -3.15 1.84
N LEU A 140 -7.03 -1.91 1.34
CA LEU A 140 -7.86 -0.79 1.81
C LEU A 140 -7.81 -0.60 3.35
N GLY A 141 -6.64 -0.90 3.93
CA GLY A 141 -6.40 -0.73 5.35
C GLY A 141 -6.76 -1.93 6.22
N ASN A 142 -7.30 -3.00 5.64
CA ASN A 142 -7.71 -4.21 6.36
C ASN A 142 -6.55 -5.22 6.41
N PRO A 143 -6.05 -5.62 7.59
CA PRO A 143 -4.95 -6.58 7.68
C PRO A 143 -5.28 -7.91 7.03
N CYS A 144 -4.37 -8.48 6.24
CA CYS A 144 -4.41 -9.89 5.89
C CYS A 144 -3.87 -10.76 7.04
N ASP A 145 -3.90 -12.09 6.92
CA ASP A 145 -3.41 -12.98 7.97
C ASP A 145 -1.87 -13.04 7.98
N LEU A 146 -1.26 -11.98 8.52
CA LEU A 146 0.19 -11.80 8.55
C LEU A 146 0.92 -12.77 9.49
N PHE A 147 0.26 -13.24 10.55
CA PHE A 147 0.89 -14.20 11.47
C PHE A 147 1.11 -15.55 10.78
N GLU A 148 0.08 -16.06 10.11
CA GLU A 148 0.19 -17.34 9.39
C GLU A 148 1.09 -17.20 8.16
N SER A 149 0.97 -16.11 7.41
CA SER A 149 1.86 -15.82 6.28
C SER A 149 3.32 -15.77 6.70
N ARG A 150 3.65 -15.11 7.81
CA ARG A 150 5.02 -15.06 8.34
C ARG A 150 5.51 -16.42 8.82
N LYS A 151 4.65 -17.18 9.51
CA LYS A 151 4.97 -18.52 10.02
C LYS A 151 5.37 -19.45 8.86
N ILE A 152 4.53 -19.53 7.83
CA ILE A 152 4.80 -20.41 6.69
C ILE A 152 6.03 -19.96 5.89
N CYS A 153 6.23 -18.64 5.71
CA CYS A 153 7.41 -18.10 5.06
C CYS A 153 8.70 -18.51 5.78
N LYS A 154 8.72 -18.42 7.11
CA LYS A 154 9.87 -18.89 7.91
C LYS A 154 10.12 -20.40 7.78
N GLN A 155 9.07 -21.22 7.87
CA GLN A 155 9.17 -22.67 7.76
C GLN A 155 9.69 -23.14 6.40
N LYS A 156 9.33 -22.41 5.34
CA LYS A 156 9.66 -22.78 3.95
C LYS A 156 10.86 -22.00 3.39
N ASN A 157 11.49 -21.12 4.19
CA ASN A 157 12.57 -20.23 3.76
C ASN A 157 12.20 -19.37 2.55
N ILE A 158 11.01 -18.78 2.61
CA ILE A 158 10.41 -17.89 1.61
C ILE A 158 10.43 -16.45 2.14
N TYR A 159 10.73 -15.47 1.32
CA TYR A 159 10.61 -14.06 1.69
C TYR A 159 9.15 -13.64 1.83
N LEU A 160 8.87 -12.81 2.84
CA LEU A 160 7.60 -12.12 2.97
C LEU A 160 7.84 -10.63 2.74
N MET A 161 7.11 -10.04 1.81
CA MET A 161 7.00 -8.59 1.62
C MET A 161 5.59 -8.15 2.03
N GLU A 162 5.48 -7.04 2.76
CA GLU A 162 4.18 -6.42 3.02
C GLU A 162 4.03 -5.15 2.19
N ASP A 163 2.97 -5.06 1.39
CA ASP A 163 2.51 -3.82 0.78
C ASP A 163 1.48 -3.16 1.69
N ASN A 164 1.90 -2.10 2.37
CA ASN A 164 1.11 -1.32 3.32
C ASN A 164 0.76 0.08 2.79
N CYS A 165 0.79 0.28 1.48
CA CYS A 165 0.47 1.57 0.89
C CYS A 165 -0.90 2.09 1.36
N GLU A 166 -1.87 1.21 1.57
CA GLU A 166 -3.22 1.56 2.01
C GLU A 166 -3.48 1.30 3.51
N SER A 167 -2.47 0.85 4.30
CA SER A 167 -2.72 0.29 5.64
C SER A 167 -1.87 0.88 6.77
N LEU A 168 -1.35 2.10 6.60
CA LEU A 168 -0.54 2.75 7.64
C LEU A 168 -1.34 2.86 8.95
N GLY A 169 -0.81 2.23 10.01
CA GLY A 169 -1.41 2.19 11.35
C GLY A 169 -2.40 1.06 11.60
N ALA A 170 -2.66 0.19 10.61
CA ALA A 170 -3.40 -1.05 10.82
C ALA A 170 -2.66 -2.00 11.76
N LYS A 171 -3.40 -2.86 12.49
CA LYS A 171 -2.85 -3.82 13.43
C LYS A 171 -3.55 -5.17 13.33
N ILE A 172 -2.77 -6.23 13.53
CA ILE A 172 -3.30 -7.58 13.77
C ILE A 172 -2.75 -8.11 15.09
N LYS A 173 -3.62 -8.62 15.99
CA LYS A 173 -3.26 -9.04 17.35
C LYS A 173 -2.34 -8.02 18.06
N ASN A 174 -2.72 -6.74 18.01
CA ASN A 174 -2.01 -5.59 18.58
C ASN A 174 -0.63 -5.26 17.96
N LYS A 175 -0.14 -6.05 17.00
CA LYS A 175 1.09 -5.77 16.27
C LYS A 175 0.82 -4.95 14.99
N LEU A 176 1.65 -3.93 14.73
CA LEU A 176 1.51 -3.08 13.55
C LEU A 176 1.73 -3.90 12.27
N CYS A 177 0.85 -3.73 11.27
CA CYS A 177 1.13 -4.13 9.90
C CYS A 177 2.33 -3.35 9.38
N GLY A 178 3.12 -3.97 8.50
CA GLY A 178 4.40 -3.41 8.05
C GLY A 178 5.58 -3.72 8.95
N THR A 179 5.45 -4.75 9.83
CA THR A 179 6.52 -5.22 10.70
C THR A 179 6.72 -6.74 10.63
N PHE A 180 6.06 -7.40 9.69
CA PHE A 180 6.12 -8.85 9.52
C PHE A 180 7.04 -9.28 8.38
N GLY A 181 7.11 -8.49 7.30
CA GLY A 181 7.93 -8.75 6.14
C GLY A 181 9.41 -8.42 6.33
N ILE A 182 10.26 -8.99 5.47
CA ILE A 182 11.67 -8.61 5.37
C ILE A 182 11.81 -7.18 4.80
N VAL A 183 10.88 -6.79 3.92
CA VAL A 183 10.67 -5.44 3.41
C VAL A 183 9.19 -5.09 3.51
N ASN A 184 8.89 -3.84 3.83
CA ASN A 184 7.54 -3.36 4.07
C ASN A 184 7.40 -1.98 3.44
N THR A 185 6.43 -1.79 2.55
CA THR A 185 6.30 -0.58 1.73
C THR A 185 5.11 0.27 2.13
N TYR A 186 5.23 1.58 1.94
CA TYR A 186 4.21 2.57 2.23
C TYR A 186 4.15 3.62 1.13
N SER A 187 2.97 4.19 0.94
CA SER A 187 2.74 5.33 0.07
C SER A 187 2.27 6.54 0.87
N PHE A 188 2.71 7.72 0.45
CA PHE A 188 2.31 9.02 0.98
C PHE A 188 1.66 9.88 -0.11
N PHE A 189 1.01 9.23 -1.08
CA PHE A 189 0.20 9.89 -2.09
C PHE A 189 -0.92 10.70 -1.43
N TYR A 190 -1.43 11.71 -2.13
CA TYR A 190 -2.39 12.68 -1.61
C TYR A 190 -3.59 12.10 -0.85
N SER A 191 -4.15 10.96 -1.30
CA SER A 191 -5.34 10.33 -0.70
C SER A 191 -5.04 9.37 0.46
N HIS A 192 -3.76 9.16 0.83
CA HIS A 192 -3.37 8.17 1.83
C HIS A 192 -3.52 8.70 3.26
N HIS A 193 -3.15 7.88 4.25
CA HIS A 193 -3.31 8.22 5.68
C HIS A 193 -2.53 9.47 6.08
N ILE A 194 -1.33 9.64 5.50
CA ILE A 194 -0.55 10.88 5.50
C ILE A 194 -0.14 11.18 4.06
N SER A 195 -0.04 12.46 3.73
CA SER A 195 0.28 12.92 2.39
C SER A 195 1.55 13.77 2.40
N THR A 196 2.48 13.44 1.49
CA THR A 196 3.67 14.26 1.21
C THR A 196 3.65 14.81 -0.22
N ILE A 197 2.45 15.03 -0.79
CA ILE A 197 2.15 15.25 -2.20
C ILE A 197 2.33 13.92 -2.95
N GLU A 198 3.54 13.58 -3.25
CA GLU A 198 4.04 12.26 -3.66
C GLU A 198 5.08 11.81 -2.65
N GLY A 199 5.25 10.49 -2.49
CA GLY A 199 6.24 9.91 -1.59
C GLY A 199 5.96 8.45 -1.27
N GLY A 200 6.99 7.77 -0.79
CA GLY A 200 6.90 6.39 -0.29
C GLY A 200 7.98 6.14 0.75
N MET A 201 7.85 5.00 1.44
CA MET A 201 8.82 4.55 2.44
C MET A 201 8.97 3.05 2.35
N ILE A 202 10.20 2.59 2.52
CA ILE A 202 10.52 1.17 2.69
C ILE A 202 11.04 0.99 4.11
N LEU A 203 10.49 0.02 4.84
CA LEU A 203 10.96 -0.36 6.16
C LEU A 203 11.60 -1.75 6.13
N THR A 204 12.74 -1.90 6.80
CA THR A 204 13.41 -3.18 7.00
C THR A 204 14.18 -3.21 8.31
N ASN A 205 14.45 -4.42 8.82
CA ASN A 205 15.38 -4.64 9.94
C ASN A 205 16.73 -5.20 9.45
N ASP A 206 16.88 -5.47 8.15
CA ASP A 206 18.06 -6.02 7.53
C ASP A 206 18.96 -4.88 7.01
N LEU A 207 20.19 -4.80 7.55
CA LEU A 207 21.16 -3.76 7.17
C LEU A 207 21.61 -3.90 5.72
N GLU A 208 21.76 -5.13 5.21
CA GLU A 208 22.15 -5.37 3.82
C GLU A 208 21.11 -4.82 2.86
N ILE A 209 19.83 -5.13 3.10
CA ILE A 209 18.71 -4.59 2.31
C ILE A 209 18.67 -3.07 2.36
N LYS A 210 18.85 -2.48 3.55
CA LYS A 210 18.90 -1.02 3.72
C LYS A 210 19.97 -0.39 2.85
N GLU A 211 21.20 -0.93 2.86
CA GLU A 211 22.30 -0.38 2.06
C GLU A 211 22.07 -0.56 0.55
N ILE A 212 21.57 -1.71 0.13
CA ILE A 212 21.22 -1.98 -1.28
C ILE A 212 20.15 -0.96 -1.74
N ILE A 213 19.05 -0.78 -0.99
CA ILE A 213 17.98 0.17 -1.35
C ILE A 213 18.50 1.59 -1.40
N THR A 214 19.34 2.00 -0.43
CA THR A 214 19.92 3.35 -0.39
C THR A 214 20.77 3.62 -1.64
N SER A 215 21.56 2.64 -2.08
CA SER A 215 22.35 2.71 -3.30
C SER A 215 21.44 2.73 -4.55
N LEU A 216 20.52 1.79 -4.68
CA LEU A 216 19.61 1.68 -5.84
C LEU A 216 18.75 2.94 -6.02
N ARG A 217 18.29 3.56 -4.93
CA ARG A 217 17.50 4.81 -4.95
C ARG A 217 18.24 5.96 -5.64
N SER A 218 19.57 5.93 -5.58
CA SER A 218 20.46 7.01 -6.03
C SER A 218 21.52 6.43 -6.99
N HIS A 219 21.10 6.04 -8.19
CA HIS A 219 21.95 5.62 -9.31
C HIS A 219 22.84 4.38 -9.06
N GLY A 220 22.71 3.71 -7.93
CA GLY A 220 23.58 2.57 -7.56
C GLY A 220 24.91 2.96 -6.97
N TRP A 221 25.13 4.23 -6.56
CA TRP A 221 26.37 4.67 -5.96
C TRP A 221 26.47 4.41 -4.45
N THR A 222 27.70 4.45 -3.93
CA THR A 222 27.98 4.16 -2.51
C THR A 222 27.89 5.38 -1.61
N ARG A 223 27.70 6.60 -2.15
CA ARG A 223 27.81 7.87 -1.44
C ARG A 223 26.97 7.95 -0.17
N ASP A 224 25.71 7.53 -0.25
CA ASP A 224 24.74 7.66 0.84
C ASP A 224 24.66 6.40 1.73
N ALA A 225 25.49 5.37 1.45
CA ALA A 225 25.56 4.16 2.25
C ALA A 225 26.32 4.41 3.56
N ILE A 226 25.79 3.89 4.68
CA ILE A 226 26.47 3.96 5.99
C ILE A 226 27.61 2.96 6.05
N ASN A 227 27.38 1.73 5.56
CA ASN A 227 28.38 0.68 5.53
C ASN A 227 28.68 0.24 4.09
N LYS A 228 29.57 0.98 3.44
CA LYS A 228 29.95 0.76 2.03
C LYS A 228 30.54 -0.62 1.76
N LYS A 229 31.21 -1.26 2.76
CA LYS A 229 31.78 -2.62 2.65
C LYS A 229 30.70 -3.70 2.42
N ILE A 230 29.45 -3.42 2.77
CA ILE A 230 28.33 -4.31 2.46
C ILE A 230 28.08 -4.35 0.94
N LEU A 231 28.23 -3.22 0.26
CA LEU A 231 27.94 -3.08 -1.16
C LEU A 231 29.08 -3.54 -2.06
N THR A 232 30.32 -3.26 -1.65
CA THR A 232 31.51 -3.58 -2.43
C THR A 232 32.71 -3.92 -1.54
N LYS A 233 33.55 -4.87 -1.99
CA LYS A 233 34.82 -5.22 -1.35
C LYS A 233 35.93 -4.21 -1.73
N ASN A 234 35.82 -3.61 -2.91
CA ASN A 234 36.84 -2.72 -3.48
C ASN A 234 36.47 -1.26 -3.25
N TYR A 235 36.04 -0.93 -2.03
CA TYR A 235 35.73 0.46 -1.69
C TYR A 235 37.01 1.29 -1.65
N GLN A 236 37.06 2.31 -2.52
CA GLN A 236 38.12 3.31 -2.52
C GLN A 236 37.67 4.52 -1.72
N LYS A 237 38.47 4.89 -0.71
CA LYS A 237 38.10 5.91 0.29
C LYS A 237 37.79 7.29 -0.30
N PHE A 238 38.37 7.63 -1.45
CA PHE A 238 38.26 8.92 -2.10
C PHE A 238 37.33 8.97 -3.33
N GLU A 239 36.70 7.85 -3.71
CA GLU A 239 35.77 7.83 -4.84
C GLU A 239 34.34 8.15 -4.40
N ASN A 240 33.94 9.40 -4.58
CA ASN A 240 32.54 9.84 -4.30
C ASN A 240 31.52 9.29 -5.32
N TYR A 241 31.99 8.76 -6.45
CA TYR A 241 31.14 8.32 -7.57
C TYR A 241 31.32 6.83 -7.92
N GLN A 242 31.55 5.97 -6.93
CA GLN A 242 31.61 4.54 -7.18
C GLN A 242 30.19 3.98 -7.34
N PHE A 243 29.86 3.51 -8.54
CA PHE A 243 28.60 2.83 -8.87
C PHE A 243 28.79 1.33 -8.72
N VAL A 244 27.96 0.68 -7.92
CA VAL A 244 28.11 -0.75 -7.55
C VAL A 244 26.86 -1.57 -7.91
N LEU A 245 25.76 -0.91 -8.20
CA LEU A 245 24.49 -1.53 -8.60
C LEU A 245 23.86 -0.74 -9.77
N PRO A 246 23.08 -1.37 -10.66
CA PRO A 246 22.31 -0.67 -11.68
C PRO A 246 21.10 -0.01 -11.03
N GLY A 247 21.30 1.21 -10.50
CA GLY A 247 20.31 1.93 -9.72
C GLY A 247 19.46 2.89 -10.54
N TYR A 248 18.58 3.59 -9.84
CA TYR A 248 17.57 4.51 -10.35
C TYR A 248 17.75 5.91 -9.78
N ASN A 249 17.01 6.88 -10.26
CA ASN A 249 16.80 8.15 -9.58
C ASN A 249 15.38 8.20 -8.99
N LEU A 250 15.24 7.66 -7.79
CA LEU A 250 13.96 7.58 -7.06
C LEU A 250 14.02 8.33 -5.72
N ARG A 251 14.89 9.33 -5.67
CA ARG A 251 15.11 10.15 -4.45
C ARG A 251 13.88 11.00 -4.14
N PRO A 252 13.49 11.10 -2.86
CA PRO A 252 12.53 12.10 -2.40
C PRO A 252 13.17 13.48 -2.36
N THR A 253 12.36 14.53 -2.17
CA THR A 253 12.83 15.89 -1.92
C THR A 253 12.71 16.26 -0.44
N GLU A 254 13.44 17.29 0.00
CA GLU A 254 13.32 17.85 1.35
C GLU A 254 11.92 18.41 1.62
N ILE A 255 11.25 18.94 0.60
CA ILE A 255 9.87 19.44 0.68
C ILE A 255 8.92 18.29 1.10
N ASN A 256 8.99 17.14 0.40
CA ASN A 256 8.16 15.99 0.74
C ASN A 256 8.40 15.52 2.19
N ALA A 257 9.66 15.48 2.61
CA ALA A 257 10.01 15.03 3.96
C ALA A 257 9.58 16.01 5.06
N ALA A 258 9.73 17.32 4.83
CA ALA A 258 9.29 18.35 5.76
C ALA A 258 7.77 18.27 6.00
N VAL A 259 7.01 18.12 4.93
CA VAL A 259 5.54 17.85 5.01
C VAL A 259 5.29 16.54 5.76
N GLY A 260 6.01 15.48 5.42
CA GLY A 260 5.88 14.17 6.06
C GLY A 260 6.10 14.22 7.59
N LEU A 261 7.03 15.04 8.06
CA LEU A 261 7.28 15.25 9.49
C LEU A 261 6.09 15.87 10.21
N ILE A 262 5.38 16.81 9.59
CA ILE A 262 4.16 17.41 10.13
C ILE A 262 3.01 16.39 10.11
N GLN A 263 2.81 15.74 8.98
CA GLN A 263 1.75 14.74 8.81
C GLN A 263 1.91 13.55 9.79
N LEU A 264 3.15 13.12 10.05
CA LEU A 264 3.44 12.03 11.00
C LEU A 264 3.02 12.39 12.44
N LYS A 265 3.12 13.66 12.85
CA LYS A 265 2.63 14.14 14.14
C LYS A 265 1.10 14.03 14.24
N LYS A 266 0.39 14.27 13.13
CA LYS A 266 -1.08 14.25 13.04
C LYS A 266 -1.64 12.83 12.88
N LEU A 267 -0.84 11.83 12.51
CA LEU A 267 -1.26 10.48 12.12
C LEU A 267 -2.21 9.81 13.12
N ASN A 268 -1.94 9.90 14.44
CA ASN A 268 -2.81 9.27 15.45
C ASN A 268 -4.23 9.82 15.41
N ASN A 269 -4.36 11.14 15.26
CA ASN A 269 -5.65 11.78 15.16
C ASN A 269 -6.36 11.40 13.85
N PHE A 270 -5.63 11.35 12.74
CA PHE A 270 -6.18 10.91 11.45
C PHE A 270 -6.74 9.49 11.51
N ILE A 271 -6.00 8.55 12.09
CA ILE A 271 -6.47 7.18 12.27
C ILE A 271 -7.69 7.15 13.20
N LYS A 272 -7.69 7.92 14.29
CA LYS A 272 -8.83 7.99 15.22
C LYS A 272 -10.11 8.44 14.50
N ILE A 273 -10.03 9.49 13.68
CA ILE A 273 -11.18 10.02 12.93
C ILE A 273 -11.65 9.00 11.87
N ARG A 274 -10.72 8.45 11.07
CA ARG A 274 -11.05 7.42 10.06
C ARG A 274 -11.73 6.20 10.72
N ARG A 275 -11.26 5.77 11.88
CA ARG A 275 -11.85 4.68 12.66
C ARG A 275 -13.26 5.03 13.17
N LYS A 276 -13.49 6.29 13.63
CA LYS A 276 -14.84 6.76 14.01
C LYS A 276 -15.80 6.64 12.84
N ASN A 277 -15.40 7.11 11.66
CA ASN A 277 -16.19 7.00 10.44
C ASN A 277 -16.43 5.52 10.05
N PHE A 278 -15.41 4.67 10.15
CA PHE A 278 -15.52 3.25 9.82
C PHE A 278 -16.47 2.51 10.77
N ASN A 279 -16.45 2.82 12.06
CA ASN A 279 -17.40 2.24 13.03
C ASN A 279 -18.85 2.66 12.70
N LEU A 280 -19.05 3.91 12.27
CA LEU A 280 -20.37 4.37 11.83
C LEU A 280 -20.82 3.66 10.55
N TYR A 281 -19.91 3.52 9.55
CA TYR A 281 -20.19 2.74 8.34
C TYR A 281 -20.58 1.30 8.69
N GLN A 282 -19.85 0.62 9.56
CA GLN A 282 -20.20 -0.73 10.01
C GLN A 282 -21.60 -0.76 10.66
N LYS A 283 -21.91 0.21 11.51
CA LYS A 283 -23.22 0.31 12.17
C LYS A 283 -24.36 0.47 11.17
N ILE A 284 -24.18 1.34 10.15
CA ILE A 284 -25.24 1.65 9.16
C ILE A 284 -25.42 0.49 8.17
N PHE A 285 -24.33 -0.13 7.71
CA PHE A 285 -24.37 -1.03 6.54
C PHE A 285 -24.17 -2.51 6.85
N LYS A 286 -23.94 -2.91 8.10
CA LYS A 286 -23.73 -4.32 8.48
C LYS A 286 -24.83 -5.26 7.97
N ASN A 287 -26.09 -4.84 8.02
CA ASN A 287 -27.25 -5.62 7.58
C ASN A 287 -27.89 -5.04 6.32
N ASN A 288 -27.09 -4.38 5.46
CA ASN A 288 -27.60 -3.79 4.22
C ASN A 288 -28.15 -4.87 3.30
N LYS A 289 -29.31 -4.60 2.67
CA LYS A 289 -29.95 -5.57 1.78
C LYS A 289 -29.19 -5.71 0.46
N ILE A 290 -28.70 -4.58 -0.09
CA ILE A 290 -28.10 -4.48 -1.42
C ILE A 290 -26.64 -4.94 -1.44
N PHE A 291 -25.87 -4.59 -0.38
CA PHE A 291 -24.43 -4.77 -0.35
C PHE A 291 -23.96 -5.72 0.75
N THR A 292 -22.92 -6.47 0.42
CA THR A 292 -21.99 -7.02 1.41
C THR A 292 -20.90 -5.96 1.67
N ILE A 293 -20.57 -5.73 2.94
CA ILE A 293 -19.51 -4.81 3.34
C ILE A 293 -18.28 -5.60 3.79
N GLN A 294 -17.10 -4.95 3.75
CA GLN A 294 -15.87 -5.61 4.15
C GLN A 294 -15.91 -6.01 5.63
N LYS A 295 -15.62 -7.27 5.90
CA LYS A 295 -15.37 -7.78 7.24
C LYS A 295 -14.00 -7.35 7.71
N GLU A 296 -13.95 -6.68 8.85
CA GLU A 296 -12.71 -6.27 9.47
C GLU A 296 -11.93 -7.49 9.99
N ASN A 297 -10.66 -7.58 9.62
CA ASN A 297 -9.70 -8.49 10.21
C ASN A 297 -8.70 -7.69 11.05
N GLY A 298 -8.49 -8.08 12.31
CA GLY A 298 -7.67 -7.31 13.24
C GLY A 298 -8.24 -5.92 13.53
N LYS A 299 -7.40 -4.87 13.44
CA LYS A 299 -7.78 -3.46 13.58
C LYS A 299 -7.36 -2.72 12.33
N SER A 300 -8.31 -2.53 11.42
CA SER A 300 -8.11 -1.81 10.16
C SER A 300 -7.69 -0.36 10.40
N SER A 301 -6.84 0.19 9.55
CA SER A 301 -6.59 1.63 9.50
C SER A 301 -7.69 2.42 8.79
N ALA A 302 -8.71 1.72 8.29
CA ALA A 302 -9.91 2.29 7.70
C ALA A 302 -9.61 3.26 6.54
N PHE A 303 -8.94 2.75 5.50
CA PHE A 303 -8.58 3.54 4.33
C PHE A 303 -9.81 4.01 3.55
N SER A 304 -10.80 3.14 3.39
CA SER A 304 -12.02 3.39 2.61
C SER A 304 -13.20 2.55 3.13
N PHE A 305 -14.38 2.73 2.49
CA PHE A 305 -15.60 1.96 2.75
C PHE A 305 -15.91 1.09 1.55
N ILE A 306 -15.83 -0.22 1.70
CA ILE A 306 -16.05 -1.21 0.64
C ILE A 306 -17.51 -1.65 0.59
N PHE A 307 -18.07 -1.72 -0.62
CA PHE A 307 -19.40 -2.23 -0.93
C PHE A 307 -19.31 -3.22 -2.09
N ILE A 308 -19.89 -4.41 -1.94
CA ILE A 308 -19.96 -5.42 -2.97
C ILE A 308 -21.44 -5.74 -3.18
N PHE A 309 -21.95 -5.56 -4.38
CA PHE A 309 -23.35 -5.89 -4.71
C PHE A 309 -23.64 -7.34 -4.41
N LYS A 310 -24.78 -7.62 -3.80
CA LYS A 310 -25.34 -8.97 -3.71
C LYS A 310 -25.97 -9.36 -5.06
N LYS A 311 -26.01 -10.63 -5.37
CA LYS A 311 -26.45 -11.14 -6.69
C LYS A 311 -27.85 -10.68 -7.08
N GLU A 312 -28.75 -10.61 -6.12
CA GLU A 312 -30.16 -10.24 -6.29
C GLU A 312 -30.33 -8.80 -6.78
N TYR A 313 -29.34 -7.94 -6.53
CA TYR A 313 -29.37 -6.52 -6.88
C TYR A 313 -28.55 -6.15 -8.12
N LEU A 314 -27.92 -7.13 -8.80
CA LEU A 314 -27.19 -6.88 -10.03
C LEU A 314 -28.05 -6.28 -11.15
N PRO A 315 -29.32 -6.68 -11.36
CA PRO A 315 -30.17 -6.08 -12.40
C PRO A 315 -30.40 -4.58 -12.24
N ILE A 316 -30.29 -4.05 -11.04
CA ILE A 316 -30.50 -2.61 -10.77
C ILE A 316 -29.20 -1.84 -10.47
N LYS A 317 -28.04 -2.47 -10.65
CA LYS A 317 -26.73 -1.89 -10.36
C LYS A 317 -26.54 -0.52 -11.02
N ASP A 318 -26.87 -0.40 -12.30
CA ASP A 318 -26.69 0.85 -13.06
C ASP A 318 -27.63 1.97 -12.56
N LYS A 319 -28.85 1.61 -12.13
CA LYS A 319 -29.77 2.56 -11.50
C LYS A 319 -29.20 3.12 -10.20
N ILE A 320 -28.58 2.25 -9.39
CA ILE A 320 -27.91 2.65 -8.15
C ILE A 320 -26.74 3.58 -8.46
N PHE A 321 -25.86 3.26 -9.39
CA PHE A 321 -24.76 4.13 -9.77
C PHE A 321 -25.22 5.48 -10.33
N LYS A 322 -26.27 5.49 -11.14
CA LYS A 322 -26.90 6.74 -11.59
C LYS A 322 -27.35 7.60 -10.40
N LYS A 323 -27.99 6.97 -9.41
CA LYS A 323 -28.41 7.65 -8.17
C LYS A 323 -27.25 8.21 -7.37
N LEU A 324 -26.14 7.47 -7.23
CA LEU A 324 -24.92 7.96 -6.58
C LEU A 324 -24.37 9.21 -7.27
N ASN A 325 -24.39 9.24 -8.60
CA ASN A 325 -23.97 10.41 -9.37
C ASN A 325 -24.89 11.63 -9.15
N GLU A 326 -26.22 11.42 -9.10
CA GLU A 326 -27.21 12.46 -8.79
C GLU A 326 -26.99 13.07 -7.38
N TYR A 327 -26.50 12.26 -6.43
CA TYR A 327 -26.15 12.69 -5.07
C TYR A 327 -24.73 13.23 -4.94
N ASN A 328 -23.96 13.34 -6.06
CA ASN A 328 -22.55 13.74 -6.06
C ASN A 328 -21.68 12.86 -5.13
N ILE A 329 -21.93 11.55 -5.14
CA ILE A 329 -21.15 10.56 -4.38
C ILE A 329 -20.10 9.96 -5.31
N GLN A 330 -18.84 10.28 -5.06
CA GLN A 330 -17.72 9.72 -5.83
C GLN A 330 -17.40 8.31 -5.35
N TYR A 331 -17.21 7.39 -6.28
CA TYR A 331 -16.82 6.01 -6.00
C TYR A 331 -15.72 5.54 -6.97
N ARG A 332 -15.05 4.47 -6.60
CA ARG A 332 -14.08 3.75 -7.46
C ARG A 332 -14.27 2.25 -7.32
N LEU A 333 -13.86 1.52 -8.35
CA LEU A 333 -13.69 0.07 -8.25
C LEU A 333 -12.67 -0.27 -7.16
N ILE A 334 -12.81 -1.46 -6.56
CA ILE A 334 -11.96 -1.86 -5.43
C ILE A 334 -10.51 -1.94 -5.88
N THR A 335 -9.72 -1.03 -5.39
CA THR A 335 -8.32 -0.74 -5.75
C THR A 335 -8.07 -0.79 -7.27
N GLY A 336 -7.14 -1.62 -7.76
CA GLY A 336 -6.96 -1.90 -9.19
C GLY A 336 -7.87 -3.00 -9.73
N GLY A 337 -8.76 -3.60 -8.92
CA GLY A 337 -9.56 -4.75 -9.33
C GLY A 337 -8.74 -6.04 -9.50
N CYS A 338 -9.30 -7.02 -10.21
CA CYS A 338 -8.64 -8.29 -10.49
C CYS A 338 -7.59 -8.12 -11.59
N PHE A 339 -6.32 -8.43 -11.29
CA PHE A 339 -5.19 -8.28 -12.21
C PHE A 339 -5.44 -8.93 -13.58
N THR A 340 -6.03 -10.12 -13.62
CA THR A 340 -6.25 -10.85 -14.87
C THR A 340 -7.33 -10.26 -15.78
N LYS A 341 -8.06 -9.26 -15.32
CA LYS A 341 -9.05 -8.50 -16.12
C LYS A 341 -8.42 -7.34 -16.90
N HIS A 342 -7.16 -7.00 -16.62
CA HIS A 342 -6.47 -5.90 -17.28
C HIS A 342 -5.62 -6.40 -18.47
N GLU A 343 -5.55 -5.59 -19.52
CA GLU A 343 -4.77 -5.90 -20.73
C GLU A 343 -3.28 -6.09 -20.48
N VAL A 344 -2.76 -5.41 -19.45
CA VAL A 344 -1.35 -5.46 -19.07
C VAL A 344 -0.86 -6.87 -18.77
N LYS A 345 -1.77 -7.80 -18.42
CA LYS A 345 -1.44 -9.23 -18.14
C LYS A 345 -0.65 -9.91 -19.27
N LYS A 346 -0.84 -9.46 -20.52
CA LYS A 346 -0.14 -10.02 -21.70
C LYS A 346 1.39 -9.89 -21.64
N TYR A 347 1.90 -8.96 -20.84
CA TYR A 347 3.34 -8.76 -20.67
C TYR A 347 3.94 -9.56 -19.51
N PHE A 348 3.13 -10.32 -18.77
CA PHE A 348 3.55 -11.01 -17.56
C PHE A 348 3.62 -12.53 -17.76
N ASN A 349 4.64 -13.14 -17.14
CA ASN A 349 4.66 -14.57 -16.93
C ASN A 349 3.89 -14.89 -15.65
N TYR A 350 2.71 -15.47 -15.78
CA TYR A 350 1.87 -15.78 -14.62
C TYR A 350 1.13 -17.11 -14.73
N SER A 351 0.73 -17.61 -13.58
CA SER A 351 -0.19 -18.74 -13.44
C SER A 351 -1.26 -18.41 -12.40
N ILE A 352 -2.43 -19.04 -12.54
CA ILE A 352 -3.53 -18.90 -11.59
C ILE A 352 -3.60 -20.19 -10.76
N TYR A 353 -3.67 -20.07 -9.44
CA TYR A 353 -3.92 -21.22 -8.57
C TYR A 353 -5.42 -21.49 -8.48
N LYS A 354 -5.85 -22.61 -9.05
CA LYS A 354 -7.27 -23.04 -9.16
C LYS A 354 -8.12 -22.04 -9.94
N ASN A 355 -8.84 -21.16 -9.25
CA ASN A 355 -9.75 -20.18 -9.84
C ASN A 355 -9.68 -18.82 -9.11
N LEU A 356 -10.27 -17.78 -9.70
CA LEU A 356 -10.35 -16.43 -9.17
C LEU A 356 -11.80 -15.95 -9.04
N ASN A 357 -12.69 -16.83 -8.60
CA ASN A 357 -14.14 -16.55 -8.60
C ASN A 357 -14.50 -15.35 -7.75
N ASN A 358 -13.91 -15.22 -6.54
CA ASN A 358 -14.16 -14.08 -5.68
C ASN A 358 -13.57 -12.80 -6.26
N ALA A 359 -12.33 -12.83 -6.74
CA ALA A 359 -11.67 -11.66 -7.32
C ALA A 359 -12.39 -11.15 -8.57
N ASN A 360 -12.87 -12.05 -9.44
CA ASN A 360 -13.65 -11.68 -10.62
C ASN A 360 -14.97 -11.03 -10.24
N TYR A 361 -15.71 -11.64 -9.30
CA TYR A 361 -16.97 -11.08 -8.83
C TYR A 361 -16.80 -9.70 -8.21
N ILE A 362 -15.79 -9.55 -7.35
CA ILE A 362 -15.47 -8.27 -6.68
C ILE A 362 -15.04 -7.21 -7.70
N HIS A 363 -14.24 -7.57 -8.71
CA HIS A 363 -13.86 -6.66 -9.79
C HIS A 363 -15.08 -6.08 -10.53
N GLU A 364 -16.04 -6.93 -10.84
CA GLU A 364 -17.22 -6.54 -11.61
C GLU A 364 -18.29 -5.83 -10.77
N ASN A 365 -18.39 -6.16 -9.48
CA ASN A 365 -19.53 -5.79 -8.65
C ASN A 365 -19.14 -5.12 -7.33
N GLY A 366 -17.85 -4.83 -7.12
CA GLY A 366 -17.36 -4.15 -5.95
C GLY A 366 -16.95 -2.70 -6.24
N PHE A 367 -17.18 -1.81 -5.29
CA PHE A 367 -16.70 -0.44 -5.31
C PHE A 367 -16.36 0.05 -3.90
N PHE A 368 -15.67 1.17 -3.80
CA PHE A 368 -15.42 1.80 -2.52
C PHE A 368 -15.73 3.31 -2.55
N LEU A 369 -16.09 3.83 -1.39
CA LEU A 369 -16.18 5.26 -1.09
C LEU A 369 -14.97 5.70 -0.26
N GLY A 370 -14.58 6.96 -0.41
CA GLY A 370 -13.46 7.52 0.32
C GLY A 370 -13.74 7.60 1.83
N ASN A 371 -12.71 7.33 2.62
CA ASN A 371 -12.69 7.67 4.03
C ASN A 371 -11.55 8.66 4.28
N ALA A 372 -11.82 9.77 4.95
CA ALA A 372 -10.86 10.82 5.21
C ALA A 372 -10.77 11.13 6.71
N ALA A 373 -9.76 11.92 7.10
CA ALA A 373 -9.55 12.33 8.47
C ALA A 373 -10.44 13.54 8.87
N ILE A 374 -11.69 13.52 8.43
CA ILE A 374 -12.76 14.48 8.78
C ILE A 374 -14.02 13.72 9.20
N ASP A 375 -14.98 14.36 9.84
CA ASP A 375 -16.26 13.72 10.18
C ASP A 375 -17.10 13.52 8.91
N LEU A 376 -17.39 12.25 8.57
CA LEU A 376 -18.17 11.83 7.40
C LEU A 376 -19.58 11.33 7.75
N LYS A 377 -20.09 11.68 8.94
CA LYS A 377 -21.42 11.22 9.39
C LYS A 377 -22.52 11.57 8.40
N ASN A 378 -22.58 12.83 7.96
CA ASN A 378 -23.61 13.29 7.04
C ASN A 378 -23.51 12.63 5.67
N GLN A 379 -22.28 12.43 5.17
CA GLN A 379 -22.01 11.76 3.90
C GLN A 379 -22.49 10.31 3.91
N LEU A 380 -22.17 9.55 4.98
CA LEU A 380 -22.63 8.16 5.15
C LEU A 380 -24.16 8.06 5.28
N ILE A 381 -24.79 8.99 5.99
CA ILE A 381 -26.28 9.05 6.09
C ILE A 381 -26.89 9.38 4.72
N ASN A 382 -26.33 10.33 3.99
CA ASN A 382 -26.82 10.69 2.65
C ASN A 382 -26.64 9.55 1.65
N PHE A 383 -25.51 8.82 1.71
CA PHE A 383 -25.34 7.61 0.90
C PHE A 383 -26.40 6.57 1.25
N ASN A 384 -26.65 6.31 2.53
CA ASN A 384 -27.71 5.37 2.94
C ASN A 384 -29.08 5.79 2.43
N LYS A 385 -29.43 7.08 2.51
CA LYS A 385 -30.70 7.62 1.96
C LYS A 385 -30.79 7.42 0.45
N ALA A 386 -29.69 7.59 -0.30
CA ALA A 386 -29.66 7.43 -1.74
C ALA A 386 -29.93 5.98 -2.20
N ILE A 387 -29.68 4.99 -1.35
CA ILE A 387 -29.83 3.57 -1.70
C ILE A 387 -31.05 2.89 -1.06
N ILE A 388 -31.64 3.48 0.01
CA ILE A 388 -32.73 2.83 0.76
C ILE A 388 -34.01 2.69 -0.08
N GLU A 389 -34.18 3.53 -1.09
CA GLU A 389 -35.33 3.46 -2.02
C GLU A 389 -35.30 2.23 -2.91
N PHE A 390 -34.19 1.51 -2.95
CA PHE A 390 -34.02 0.27 -3.73
C PHE A 390 -34.18 -1.01 -2.88
N TYR A 391 -34.65 -0.90 -1.62
CA TYR A 391 -34.80 -2.05 -0.70
C TYR A 391 -36.04 -2.88 -1.00
#